data_41181760a349aa885bb1daf015da6c2b
#
_entry.id   41181760a349aa885bb1daf015da6c2b
#
_cell.length_a   1.000
_cell.length_b   1.000
_cell.length_c   1.000
_cell.angle_alpha   90.00
_cell.angle_beta   90.00
_cell.angle_gamma   90.00
#
_symmetry.space_group_name_H-M   'P 1'
#
loop_
_entity.id
_entity.type
_entity.pdbx_description
1 polymer ?
#
loop_
_entity_poly.entity_id
_entity_poly.type
_entity_poly.pdbx_seq_one_letter_code
_entity_poly.pdbx_strand_id
1 'polypeptide(L)'
;MPERELRRELGLRDITLFAISCIVGTRWIAAAAHAGPGSITLWLLGAVLFVVPLAIAVGALIVKYPGAGGLYVWTRADFGPWAGFLGFWLYWLGIAFWFPSATIFYCSAAFHILGLGDDRTLLVCISLAAIWIALGANMIGMKIGKWTENLGGASSWVLCGLLAAIAAIVYAKRGSATPMHIAPRWDWDTVNFWSTIAYAMSGLELAGMMGGEIRDPKHALPRAGWIASAFITVYYITCTAAMLVILRPQGISELNGFAEVADSAGAALHAAWISPVIALLVLASAIGQFGGMGTAVSRLPFAAGVDGLLPKAFARVHPDWGTPHVCIIVFGTVSSFLLLATQLGDTMRAAYQALVSLMVLTGFFPFLYIFGSAWKAGKRLSAISGAGVTVLAMVCSVIPTRETSNVWLFEGKIALGTIGAVASGWLLYRRTNLRT
;
A
#
# COMPACT_ATOMS: atom_id res chain seq x y z
N MET A 1 -11.64 27.98 20.36
CA MET A 1 -10.42 28.24 19.56
C MET A 1 -10.82 28.03 18.12
N PRO A 2 -10.51 28.97 17.19
CA PRO A 2 -10.83 28.76 15.80
C PRO A 2 -10.12 27.46 15.34
N GLU A 3 -10.87 26.56 14.73
CA GLU A 3 -10.33 25.39 14.03
C GLU A 3 -9.25 25.92 13.08
N ARG A 4 -8.00 25.50 13.30
CA ARG A 4 -6.93 25.80 12.32
C ARG A 4 -7.28 25.01 11.08
N GLU A 5 -7.89 25.69 10.11
CA GLU A 5 -8.13 25.13 8.79
C GLU A 5 -6.80 24.67 8.19
N LEU A 6 -6.80 23.47 7.60
CA LEU A 6 -5.65 22.95 6.89
C LEU A 6 -5.30 23.89 5.73
N ARG A 7 -4.03 24.25 5.58
CA ARG A 7 -3.59 25.16 4.52
C ARG A 7 -3.69 24.46 3.16
N ARG A 8 -4.42 25.08 2.22
CA ARG A 8 -4.58 24.60 0.85
C ARG A 8 -3.36 24.95 0.00
N GLU A 9 -2.34 24.10 0.05
CA GLU A 9 -1.06 24.35 -0.63
C GLU A 9 -0.83 23.40 -1.83
N LEU A 10 -1.54 22.26 -1.91
CA LEU A 10 -1.30 21.23 -2.91
C LEU A 10 -1.99 21.52 -4.23
N GLY A 11 -1.22 21.45 -5.33
CA GLY A 11 -1.72 21.53 -6.70
C GLY A 11 -1.87 20.15 -7.36
N LEU A 12 -2.30 20.14 -8.64
CA LEU A 12 -2.46 18.91 -9.44
C LEU A 12 -1.17 18.07 -9.48
N ARG A 13 0.00 18.70 -9.67
CA ARG A 13 1.29 18.01 -9.71
C ARG A 13 1.60 17.33 -8.38
N ASP A 14 1.44 18.07 -7.27
CA ASP A 14 1.75 17.58 -5.94
C ASP A 14 0.89 16.36 -5.59
N ILE A 15 -0.42 16.43 -5.84
CA ILE A 15 -1.33 15.33 -5.52
C ILE A 15 -1.17 14.13 -6.46
N THR A 16 -0.74 14.34 -7.71
CA THR A 16 -0.41 13.25 -8.62
C THR A 16 0.83 12.50 -8.15
N LEU A 17 1.90 13.21 -7.77
CA LEU A 17 3.12 12.60 -7.23
C LEU A 17 2.86 11.92 -5.90
N PHE A 18 2.03 12.52 -5.03
CA PHE A 18 1.57 11.90 -3.79
C PHE A 18 0.86 10.57 -4.06
N ALA A 19 -0.14 10.54 -4.96
CA ALA A 19 -0.88 9.34 -5.30
C ALA A 19 0.06 8.25 -5.86
N ILE A 20 0.97 8.60 -6.77
CA ILE A 20 1.96 7.67 -7.31
C ILE A 20 2.86 7.14 -6.21
N SER A 21 3.39 8.00 -5.34
CA SER A 21 4.28 7.61 -4.23
C SER A 21 3.59 6.68 -3.23
N CYS A 22 2.30 6.89 -2.93
CA CYS A 22 1.53 6.04 -2.02
C CYS A 22 1.24 4.65 -2.61
N ILE A 23 0.94 4.57 -3.91
CA ILE A 23 0.46 3.33 -4.55
C ILE A 23 1.62 2.47 -5.03
N VAL A 24 2.67 3.09 -5.63
CA VAL A 24 3.78 2.34 -6.20
C VAL A 24 4.55 1.59 -5.13
N GLY A 25 4.37 0.27 -5.09
CA GLY A 25 5.09 -0.62 -4.19
C GLY A 25 5.98 -1.59 -4.96
N THR A 26 7.30 -1.42 -4.88
CA THR A 26 8.27 -2.31 -5.56
C THR A 26 8.11 -3.76 -5.14
N ARG A 27 7.73 -4.05 -3.90
CA ARG A 27 7.48 -5.41 -3.40
C ARG A 27 6.45 -6.19 -4.23
N TRP A 28 5.44 -5.51 -4.77
CA TRP A 28 4.41 -6.15 -5.59
C TRP A 28 4.93 -6.64 -6.93
N ILE A 29 5.96 -5.95 -7.46
CA ILE A 29 6.62 -6.33 -8.71
C ILE A 29 7.43 -7.61 -8.51
N ALA A 30 8.17 -7.72 -7.40
CA ALA A 30 8.92 -8.94 -7.07
C ALA A 30 7.98 -10.14 -6.92
N ALA A 31 6.87 -9.99 -6.19
CA ALA A 31 5.84 -11.01 -6.05
C ALA A 31 5.21 -11.40 -7.40
N ALA A 32 4.92 -10.40 -8.27
CA ALA A 32 4.38 -10.64 -9.61
C ALA A 32 5.36 -11.37 -10.53
N ALA A 33 6.63 -11.00 -10.49
CA ALA A 33 7.67 -11.67 -11.27
C ALA A 33 7.92 -13.10 -10.76
N HIS A 34 7.86 -13.34 -9.43
CA HIS A 34 7.89 -14.67 -8.83
C HIS A 34 6.72 -15.55 -9.33
N ALA A 35 5.51 -15.01 -9.40
CA ALA A 35 4.33 -15.71 -9.93
C ALA A 35 4.40 -15.99 -11.45
N GLY A 36 5.30 -15.30 -12.16
CA GLY A 36 5.61 -15.56 -13.57
C GLY A 36 4.84 -14.67 -14.57
N PRO A 37 4.98 -14.96 -15.90
CA PRO A 37 4.50 -14.07 -16.97
C PRO A 37 2.98 -13.86 -16.99
N GLY A 38 2.19 -14.80 -16.48
CA GLY A 38 0.73 -14.67 -16.34
C GLY A 38 0.30 -13.48 -15.49
N SER A 39 1.16 -13.02 -14.57
CA SER A 39 0.91 -11.83 -13.74
C SER A 39 0.76 -10.55 -14.56
N ILE A 40 1.35 -10.45 -15.76
CA ILE A 40 1.17 -9.32 -16.68
C ILE A 40 -0.30 -9.17 -17.09
N THR A 41 -0.96 -10.28 -17.40
CA THR A 41 -2.41 -10.27 -17.70
C THR A 41 -3.23 -9.92 -16.45
N LEU A 42 -2.81 -10.38 -15.27
CA LEU A 42 -3.51 -10.02 -14.02
C LEU A 42 -3.38 -8.51 -13.73
N TRP A 43 -2.23 -7.87 -14.03
CA TRP A 43 -2.10 -6.42 -13.95
C TRP A 43 -3.07 -5.69 -14.86
N LEU A 44 -3.23 -6.14 -16.12
CA LEU A 44 -4.19 -5.57 -17.06
C LEU A 44 -5.64 -5.75 -16.58
N LEU A 45 -5.98 -6.95 -16.12
CA LEU A 45 -7.31 -7.23 -15.55
C LEU A 45 -7.57 -6.38 -14.31
N GLY A 46 -6.60 -6.25 -13.42
CA GLY A 46 -6.68 -5.39 -12.24
C GLY A 46 -6.89 -3.92 -12.61
N ALA A 47 -6.19 -3.43 -13.63
CA ALA A 47 -6.36 -2.07 -14.12
C ALA A 47 -7.80 -1.84 -14.62
N VAL A 48 -8.33 -2.73 -15.46
CA VAL A 48 -9.65 -2.57 -16.08
C VAL A 48 -10.78 -2.83 -15.08
N LEU A 49 -10.67 -3.89 -14.27
CA LEU A 49 -11.77 -4.35 -13.42
C LEU A 49 -11.77 -3.71 -12.02
N PHE A 50 -10.64 -3.12 -11.57
CA PHE A 50 -10.54 -2.51 -10.25
C PHE A 50 -10.09 -1.05 -10.29
N VAL A 51 -8.95 -0.71 -10.93
CA VAL A 51 -8.40 0.67 -10.89
C VAL A 51 -9.32 1.67 -11.59
N VAL A 52 -9.76 1.36 -12.81
CA VAL A 52 -10.70 2.22 -13.54
C VAL A 52 -12.02 2.39 -12.77
N PRO A 53 -12.69 1.34 -12.29
CA PRO A 53 -13.84 1.45 -11.39
C PRO A 53 -13.56 2.28 -10.14
N LEU A 54 -12.41 2.09 -9.49
CA LEU A 54 -12.04 2.84 -8.30
C LEU A 54 -11.84 4.34 -8.60
N ALA A 55 -11.16 4.68 -9.69
CA ALA A 55 -10.96 6.06 -10.10
C ALA A 55 -12.30 6.78 -10.38
N ILE A 56 -13.26 6.08 -11.02
CA ILE A 56 -14.62 6.60 -11.25
C ILE A 56 -15.36 6.79 -9.93
N ALA A 57 -15.29 5.80 -9.02
CA ALA A 57 -15.96 5.85 -7.73
C ALA A 57 -15.41 6.97 -6.86
N VAL A 58 -14.10 7.02 -6.66
CA VAL A 58 -13.40 8.04 -5.86
C VAL A 58 -13.63 9.43 -6.46
N GLY A 59 -13.51 9.58 -7.78
CA GLY A 59 -13.78 10.84 -8.46
C GLY A 59 -15.20 11.36 -8.24
N ALA A 60 -16.22 10.49 -8.30
CA ALA A 60 -17.61 10.86 -8.02
C ALA A 60 -17.81 11.27 -6.55
N LEU A 61 -17.18 10.55 -5.60
CA LEU A 61 -17.30 10.84 -4.17
C LEU A 61 -16.61 12.13 -3.76
N ILE A 62 -15.46 12.44 -4.35
CA ILE A 62 -14.76 13.71 -4.13
C ILE A 62 -15.60 14.91 -4.60
N VAL A 63 -16.26 14.79 -5.75
CA VAL A 63 -17.16 15.86 -6.24
C VAL A 63 -18.36 16.02 -5.31
N LYS A 64 -18.90 14.93 -4.78
CA LYS A 64 -20.06 14.94 -3.88
C LYS A 64 -19.70 15.43 -2.47
N TYR A 65 -18.51 15.04 -1.98
CA TYR A 65 -18.03 15.32 -0.62
C TYR A 65 -16.59 15.84 -0.64
N PRO A 66 -16.34 17.11 -0.98
CA PRO A 66 -15.01 17.67 -1.26
C PRO A 66 -14.15 17.97 -0.02
N GLY A 67 -14.61 17.62 1.17
CA GLY A 67 -13.91 17.88 2.44
C GLY A 67 -12.73 16.96 2.71
N ALA A 68 -11.97 17.27 3.77
CA ALA A 68 -10.94 16.39 4.31
C ALA A 68 -11.58 15.14 4.94
N GLY A 69 -10.81 14.04 4.99
CA GLY A 69 -11.26 12.79 5.64
C GLY A 69 -11.71 11.69 4.70
N GLY A 70 -11.86 11.97 3.40
CA GLY A 70 -12.03 10.95 2.33
C GLY A 70 -12.99 9.82 2.71
N LEU A 71 -12.48 8.59 2.74
CA LEU A 71 -13.21 7.35 3.02
C LEU A 71 -14.12 7.45 4.26
N TYR A 72 -13.65 8.05 5.36
CA TYR A 72 -14.43 8.21 6.59
C TYR A 72 -15.68 9.06 6.36
N VAL A 73 -15.50 10.23 5.75
CA VAL A 73 -16.60 11.18 5.50
C VAL A 73 -17.61 10.59 4.51
N TRP A 74 -17.14 9.96 3.43
CA TRP A 74 -18.00 9.34 2.42
C TRP A 74 -18.85 8.23 3.00
N THR A 75 -18.23 7.31 3.75
CA THR A 75 -18.93 6.19 4.38
C THR A 75 -19.91 6.65 5.43
N ARG A 76 -19.53 7.62 6.29
CA ARG A 76 -20.41 8.18 7.30
C ARG A 76 -21.64 8.85 6.69
N ALA A 77 -21.46 9.63 5.63
CA ALA A 77 -22.53 10.35 4.97
C ALA A 77 -23.56 9.40 4.31
N ASP A 78 -23.09 8.32 3.69
CA ASP A 78 -23.97 7.41 2.94
C ASP A 78 -24.52 6.24 3.76
N PHE A 79 -23.83 5.78 4.83
CA PHE A 79 -24.17 4.57 5.60
C PHE A 79 -24.28 4.79 7.12
N GLY A 80 -24.09 6.02 7.57
CA GLY A 80 -24.23 6.40 8.97
C GLY A 80 -22.95 6.31 9.82
N PRO A 81 -23.02 6.76 11.09
CA PRO A 81 -21.84 6.96 11.94
C PRO A 81 -21.05 5.68 12.23
N TRP A 82 -21.73 4.58 12.49
CA TRP A 82 -21.07 3.29 12.75
C TRP A 82 -20.29 2.77 11.54
N ALA A 83 -20.91 2.81 10.35
CA ALA A 83 -20.24 2.39 9.12
C ALA A 83 -19.01 3.27 8.81
N GLY A 84 -19.13 4.58 8.99
CA GLY A 84 -18.02 5.51 8.86
C GLY A 84 -16.87 5.19 9.82
N PHE A 85 -17.20 4.93 11.09
CA PHE A 85 -16.20 4.56 12.09
C PHE A 85 -15.54 3.21 11.77
N LEU A 86 -16.32 2.18 11.45
CA LEU A 86 -15.81 0.85 11.15
C LEU A 86 -14.94 0.87 9.88
N GLY A 87 -15.39 1.57 8.83
CA GLY A 87 -14.64 1.75 7.60
C GLY A 87 -13.28 2.41 7.83
N PHE A 88 -13.26 3.53 8.56
CA PHE A 88 -12.04 4.20 8.97
C PHE A 88 -11.13 3.28 9.79
N TRP A 89 -11.67 2.61 10.80
CA TRP A 89 -10.91 1.79 11.73
C TRP A 89 -10.21 0.61 11.05
N LEU A 90 -10.96 -0.12 10.22
CA LEU A 90 -10.40 -1.26 9.49
C LEU A 90 -9.38 -0.82 8.43
N TYR A 91 -9.62 0.28 7.73
CA TYR A 91 -8.65 0.83 6.79
C TYR A 91 -7.35 1.23 7.49
N TRP A 92 -7.46 1.93 8.63
CA TRP A 92 -6.32 2.35 9.43
C TRP A 92 -5.51 1.15 9.94
N LEU A 93 -6.19 0.09 10.42
CA LEU A 93 -5.53 -1.16 10.80
C LEU A 93 -4.90 -1.87 9.59
N GLY A 94 -5.54 -1.85 8.43
CA GLY A 94 -4.96 -2.39 7.18
C GLY A 94 -3.61 -1.75 6.87
N ILE A 95 -3.49 -0.43 7.01
CA ILE A 95 -2.22 0.27 6.85
C ILE A 95 -1.27 -0.04 8.01
N ALA A 96 -1.77 -0.26 9.23
CA ALA A 96 -0.93 -0.68 10.36
C ALA A 96 -0.33 -2.08 10.17
N PHE A 97 -0.98 -3.00 9.43
CA PHE A 97 -0.40 -4.27 8.96
C PHE A 97 0.54 -4.06 7.77
N TRP A 98 0.23 -3.08 6.89
CA TRP A 98 1.06 -2.76 5.73
C TRP A 98 2.47 -2.29 6.13
N PHE A 99 2.59 -1.41 7.13
CA PHE A 99 3.87 -0.85 7.56
C PHE A 99 4.90 -1.93 7.92
N PRO A 100 4.64 -2.86 8.85
CA PRO A 100 5.60 -3.90 9.18
C PRO A 100 5.89 -4.85 8.01
N SER A 101 4.90 -5.19 7.17
CA SER A 101 5.15 -6.03 6.00
C SER A 101 6.06 -5.35 4.98
N ALA A 102 5.89 -4.04 4.78
CA ALA A 102 6.74 -3.25 3.90
C ALA A 102 8.17 -3.09 4.46
N THR A 103 8.30 -2.81 5.76
CA THR A 103 9.64 -2.70 6.38
C THR A 103 10.41 -4.00 6.33
N ILE A 104 9.77 -5.16 6.56
CA ILE A 104 10.41 -6.47 6.40
C ILE A 104 10.96 -6.62 4.98
N PHE A 105 10.15 -6.31 3.96
CA PHE A 105 10.59 -6.40 2.56
C PHE A 105 11.81 -5.51 2.27
N TYR A 106 11.73 -4.22 2.60
CA TYR A 106 12.81 -3.29 2.29
C TYR A 106 14.08 -3.55 3.10
N CYS A 107 13.95 -3.95 4.37
CA CYS A 107 15.10 -4.30 5.21
C CYS A 107 15.73 -5.62 4.75
N SER A 108 14.93 -6.62 4.34
CA SER A 108 15.45 -7.89 3.78
C SER A 108 16.24 -7.64 2.50
N ALA A 109 15.73 -6.81 1.59
CA ALA A 109 16.45 -6.43 0.38
C ALA A 109 17.78 -5.71 0.68
N ALA A 110 17.78 -4.82 1.70
CA ALA A 110 19.00 -4.15 2.15
C ALA A 110 20.01 -5.13 2.76
N PHE A 111 19.56 -6.10 3.54
CA PHE A 111 20.39 -7.15 4.14
C PHE A 111 21.07 -7.99 3.06
N HIS A 112 20.31 -8.40 2.04
CA HIS A 112 20.85 -9.17 0.92
C HIS A 112 22.00 -8.40 0.24
N ILE A 113 21.80 -7.11 -0.06
CA ILE A 113 22.80 -6.26 -0.73
C ILE A 113 24.03 -6.03 0.13
N LEU A 114 23.84 -5.86 1.45
CA LEU A 114 24.94 -5.62 2.39
C LEU A 114 25.64 -6.91 2.85
N GLY A 115 25.15 -8.10 2.43
CA GLY A 115 25.70 -9.38 2.82
C GLY A 115 25.58 -9.66 4.33
N LEU A 116 24.55 -9.14 5.00
CA LEU A 116 24.37 -9.26 6.46
C LEU A 116 23.78 -10.62 6.89
N GLY A 117 23.51 -11.52 5.95
CA GLY A 117 22.92 -12.83 6.21
C GLY A 117 21.45 -12.77 6.65
N ASP A 118 20.94 -13.88 7.19
CA ASP A 118 19.53 -14.06 7.55
C ASP A 118 19.27 -13.93 9.06
N ASP A 119 19.94 -13.00 9.75
CA ASP A 119 19.69 -12.78 11.17
C ASP A 119 18.30 -12.14 11.37
N ARG A 120 17.36 -13.00 11.78
CA ARG A 120 15.97 -12.63 12.03
C ARG A 120 15.84 -11.55 13.10
N THR A 121 16.60 -11.64 14.17
CA THR A 121 16.52 -10.68 15.29
C THR A 121 16.96 -9.30 14.85
N LEU A 122 18.09 -9.24 14.13
CA LEU A 122 18.62 -8.00 13.60
C LEU A 122 17.65 -7.39 12.58
N LEU A 123 17.06 -8.20 11.70
CA LEU A 123 16.06 -7.75 10.71
C LEU A 123 14.83 -7.14 11.38
N VAL A 124 14.30 -7.76 12.44
CA VAL A 124 13.16 -7.24 13.20
C VAL A 124 13.52 -5.93 13.90
N CYS A 125 14.69 -5.86 14.55
CA CYS A 125 15.15 -4.63 15.20
C CYS A 125 15.30 -3.46 14.20
N ILE A 126 15.89 -3.71 13.04
CA ILE A 126 16.04 -2.68 11.99
C ILE A 126 14.68 -2.31 11.39
N SER A 127 13.76 -3.27 11.22
CA SER A 127 12.39 -2.99 10.78
C SER A 127 11.63 -2.10 11.76
N LEU A 128 11.78 -2.34 13.08
CA LEU A 128 11.22 -1.47 14.11
C LEU A 128 11.82 -0.06 14.05
N ALA A 129 13.13 0.05 13.94
CA ALA A 129 13.80 1.33 13.80
C ALA A 129 13.33 2.10 12.55
N ALA A 130 13.19 1.40 11.41
CA ALA A 130 12.72 1.98 10.16
C ALA A 130 11.29 2.53 10.26
N ILE A 131 10.38 1.82 10.95
CA ILE A 131 9.01 2.30 11.24
C ILE A 131 9.08 3.65 11.98
N TRP A 132 9.85 3.72 13.07
CA TRP A 132 9.91 4.93 13.90
C TRP A 132 10.67 6.08 13.25
N ILE A 133 11.69 5.81 12.43
CA ILE A 133 12.39 6.84 11.64
C ILE A 133 11.41 7.44 10.60
N ALA A 134 10.68 6.61 9.88
CA ALA A 134 9.71 7.06 8.88
C ALA A 134 8.59 7.90 9.52
N LEU A 135 8.03 7.43 10.64
CA LEU A 135 6.97 8.14 11.36
C LEU A 135 7.50 9.41 12.05
N GLY A 136 8.74 9.39 12.56
CA GLY A 136 9.42 10.56 13.10
C GLY A 136 9.59 11.67 12.05
N ALA A 137 9.98 11.31 10.84
CA ALA A 137 10.06 12.26 9.72
C ALA A 137 8.69 12.89 9.41
N ASN A 138 7.61 12.10 9.45
CA ASN A 138 6.23 12.59 9.28
C ASN A 138 5.77 13.51 10.44
N MET A 139 6.31 13.34 11.65
CA MET A 139 6.00 14.21 12.78
C MET A 139 6.56 15.63 12.61
N ILE A 140 7.75 15.77 12.04
CA ILE A 140 8.45 17.06 11.90
C ILE A 140 7.76 18.01 10.90
N GLY A 141 6.84 17.50 10.07
CA GLY A 141 5.92 18.32 9.28
C GLY A 141 5.97 18.12 7.77
N MET A 142 4.96 18.70 7.10
CA MET A 142 4.70 18.54 5.65
C MET A 142 5.82 19.01 4.73
N LYS A 143 6.69 19.93 5.17
CA LYS A 143 7.81 20.38 4.33
C LYS A 143 8.80 19.26 4.05
N ILE A 144 9.10 18.42 5.05
CA ILE A 144 9.97 17.24 4.88
C ILE A 144 9.21 16.13 4.15
N GLY A 145 7.93 15.90 4.49
CA GLY A 145 7.07 14.91 3.84
C GLY A 145 7.00 15.11 2.32
N LYS A 146 6.78 16.34 1.85
CA LYS A 146 6.73 16.65 0.41
C LYS A 146 8.04 16.31 -0.33
N TRP A 147 9.20 16.55 0.28
CA TRP A 147 10.49 16.21 -0.32
C TRP A 147 10.73 14.71 -0.37
N THR A 148 10.37 13.96 0.69
CA THR A 148 10.48 12.51 0.71
C THR A 148 9.54 11.85 -0.31
N GLU A 149 8.31 12.35 -0.44
CA GLU A 149 7.32 11.89 -1.42
C GLU A 149 7.77 12.16 -2.86
N ASN A 150 8.28 13.36 -3.14
CA ASN A 150 8.82 13.71 -4.45
C ASN A 150 10.05 12.86 -4.81
N LEU A 151 10.94 12.61 -3.85
CA LEU A 151 12.10 11.74 -4.04
C LEU A 151 11.65 10.31 -4.36
N GLY A 152 10.70 9.77 -3.61
CA GLY A 152 10.16 8.43 -3.84
C GLY A 152 9.46 8.29 -5.18
N GLY A 153 8.62 9.25 -5.55
CA GLY A 153 7.99 9.28 -6.86
C GLY A 153 9.00 9.34 -7.99
N ALA A 154 9.98 10.24 -7.92
CA ALA A 154 11.04 10.36 -8.93
C ALA A 154 11.89 9.09 -9.02
N SER A 155 12.26 8.51 -7.87
CA SER A 155 13.04 7.26 -7.82
C SER A 155 12.30 6.10 -8.46
N SER A 156 10.97 6.01 -8.28
CA SER A 156 10.15 4.99 -8.93
C SER A 156 10.16 5.14 -10.46
N TRP A 157 10.09 6.37 -10.97
CA TRP A 157 10.21 6.63 -12.41
C TRP A 157 11.58 6.21 -12.97
N VAL A 158 12.65 6.61 -12.28
CA VAL A 158 14.02 6.28 -12.68
C VAL A 158 14.24 4.77 -12.63
N LEU A 159 13.74 4.10 -11.57
CA LEU A 159 13.83 2.65 -11.43
C LEU A 159 13.13 1.92 -12.59
N CYS A 160 11.92 2.34 -12.96
CA CYS A 160 11.19 1.76 -14.09
C CYS A 160 11.95 1.91 -15.40
N GLY A 161 12.42 3.12 -15.69
CA GLY A 161 13.19 3.40 -16.91
C GLY A 161 14.52 2.63 -16.97
N LEU A 162 15.22 2.57 -15.84
CA LEU A 162 16.49 1.84 -15.72
C LEU A 162 16.29 0.33 -15.89
N LEU A 163 15.31 -0.26 -15.21
CA LEU A 163 14.99 -1.69 -15.37
C LEU A 163 14.57 -2.02 -16.79
N ALA A 164 13.75 -1.20 -17.42
CA ALA A 164 13.35 -1.39 -18.83
C ALA A 164 14.55 -1.32 -19.77
N ALA A 165 15.45 -0.35 -19.58
CA ALA A 165 16.66 -0.21 -20.38
C ALA A 165 17.62 -1.40 -20.19
N ILE A 166 17.86 -1.82 -18.96
CA ILE A 166 18.67 -3.00 -18.64
C ILE A 166 18.06 -4.25 -19.28
N ALA A 167 16.76 -4.48 -19.13
CA ALA A 167 16.07 -5.62 -19.72
C ALA A 167 16.17 -5.61 -21.26
N ALA A 168 16.03 -4.45 -21.89
CA ALA A 168 16.20 -4.31 -23.35
C ALA A 168 17.61 -4.69 -23.80
N ILE A 169 18.66 -4.25 -23.09
CA ILE A 169 20.06 -4.60 -23.39
C ILE A 169 20.30 -6.10 -23.16
N VAL A 170 19.79 -6.67 -22.06
CA VAL A 170 19.91 -8.10 -21.78
C VAL A 170 19.20 -8.93 -22.85
N TYR A 171 17.99 -8.52 -23.22
CA TYR A 171 17.22 -9.16 -24.29
C TYR A 171 17.97 -9.15 -25.64
N ALA A 172 18.55 -8.02 -26.01
CA ALA A 172 19.32 -7.90 -27.25
C ALA A 172 20.56 -8.78 -27.26
N LYS A 173 21.21 -9.03 -26.11
CA LYS A 173 22.44 -9.84 -26.01
C LYS A 173 22.19 -11.35 -25.92
N ARG A 174 21.17 -11.77 -25.16
CA ARG A 174 20.94 -13.19 -24.84
C ARG A 174 19.49 -13.67 -24.94
N GLY A 175 18.57 -12.80 -25.37
CA GLY A 175 17.14 -13.07 -25.35
C GLY A 175 16.52 -13.00 -23.97
N SER A 176 15.27 -13.41 -23.84
CA SER A 176 14.57 -13.46 -22.56
C SER A 176 14.91 -14.73 -21.77
N ALA A 177 15.22 -14.57 -20.49
CA ALA A 177 15.41 -15.71 -19.58
C ALA A 177 14.11 -16.52 -19.37
N THR A 178 12.95 -15.84 -19.46
CA THR A 178 11.62 -16.44 -19.29
C THR A 178 10.86 -16.40 -20.62
N PRO A 179 10.25 -17.50 -21.09
CA PRO A 179 9.29 -17.48 -22.19
C PRO A 179 8.07 -16.65 -21.80
N MET A 180 7.76 -15.59 -22.57
CA MET A 180 6.70 -14.63 -22.25
C MET A 180 5.30 -15.14 -22.64
N HIS A 181 4.88 -16.25 -22.07
CA HIS A 181 3.49 -16.72 -22.17
C HIS A 181 2.62 -15.98 -21.15
N ILE A 182 2.04 -14.86 -21.55
CA ILE A 182 1.27 -13.97 -20.67
C ILE A 182 -0.12 -14.52 -20.29
N ALA A 183 -0.58 -15.63 -20.90
CA ALA A 183 -1.82 -16.28 -20.52
C ALA A 183 -1.69 -16.82 -19.07
N PRO A 184 -2.56 -16.39 -18.13
CA PRO A 184 -2.48 -16.86 -16.77
C PRO A 184 -2.84 -18.35 -16.71
N ARG A 185 -2.14 -19.10 -15.87
CA ARG A 185 -2.58 -20.44 -15.50
C ARG A 185 -3.67 -20.29 -14.45
N TRP A 186 -4.86 -20.85 -14.72
CA TRP A 186 -5.97 -20.82 -13.79
C TRP A 186 -5.80 -21.93 -12.74
N ASP A 187 -4.75 -21.80 -11.93
CA ASP A 187 -4.50 -22.63 -10.75
C ASP A 187 -4.76 -21.83 -9.46
N TRP A 188 -4.77 -22.51 -8.33
CA TRP A 188 -5.05 -21.89 -7.04
C TRP A 188 -4.04 -20.83 -6.65
N ASP A 189 -2.78 -20.98 -7.01
CA ASP A 189 -1.73 -20.02 -6.69
C ASP A 189 -1.95 -18.71 -7.47
N THR A 190 -2.33 -18.80 -8.75
CA THR A 190 -2.68 -17.64 -9.57
C THR A 190 -3.95 -16.95 -9.06
N VAL A 191 -4.97 -17.71 -8.66
CA VAL A 191 -6.21 -17.16 -8.10
C VAL A 191 -5.94 -16.46 -6.77
N ASN A 192 -5.13 -17.07 -5.90
CA ASN A 192 -4.72 -16.44 -4.63
C ASN A 192 -3.90 -15.17 -4.88
N PHE A 193 -2.97 -15.21 -5.83
CA PHE A 193 -2.15 -14.06 -6.20
C PHE A 193 -2.99 -12.87 -6.72
N TRP A 194 -4.21 -13.09 -7.20
CA TRP A 194 -5.15 -12.03 -7.56
C TRP A 194 -5.41 -11.05 -6.41
N SER A 195 -5.45 -11.54 -5.16
CA SER A 195 -5.63 -10.69 -3.98
C SER A 195 -4.49 -9.66 -3.83
N THR A 196 -3.26 -10.11 -4.07
CA THR A 196 -2.06 -9.27 -4.05
C THR A 196 -2.08 -8.23 -5.16
N ILE A 197 -2.42 -8.63 -6.40
CA ILE A 197 -2.56 -7.72 -7.55
C ILE A 197 -3.60 -6.63 -7.28
N ALA A 198 -4.80 -7.02 -6.83
CA ALA A 198 -5.87 -6.07 -6.57
C ALA A 198 -5.48 -5.07 -5.49
N TYR A 199 -4.86 -5.54 -4.39
CA TYR A 199 -4.41 -4.66 -3.32
C TYR A 199 -3.25 -3.73 -3.75
N ALA A 200 -2.31 -4.25 -4.53
CA ALA A 200 -1.19 -3.47 -5.06
C ALA A 200 -1.64 -2.26 -5.91
N MET A 201 -2.81 -2.36 -6.52
CA MET A 201 -3.40 -1.32 -7.36
C MET A 201 -4.37 -0.39 -6.60
N SER A 202 -4.56 -0.57 -5.29
CA SER A 202 -5.33 0.33 -4.43
C SER A 202 -4.49 1.53 -3.98
N GLY A 203 -5.15 2.58 -3.43
CA GLY A 203 -4.48 3.76 -2.87
C GLY A 203 -4.90 5.09 -3.49
N LEU A 204 -5.73 5.07 -4.55
CA LEU A 204 -6.31 6.31 -5.12
C LEU A 204 -7.18 7.07 -4.10
N GLU A 205 -7.83 6.35 -3.21
CA GLU A 205 -8.65 6.89 -2.13
C GLU A 205 -7.84 7.70 -1.10
N LEU A 206 -6.53 7.41 -0.96
CA LEU A 206 -5.62 8.16 -0.07
C LEU A 206 -5.52 9.64 -0.48
N ALA A 207 -5.49 9.92 -1.78
CA ALA A 207 -5.51 11.29 -2.28
C ALA A 207 -6.79 12.04 -1.86
N GLY A 208 -7.93 11.33 -1.74
CA GLY A 208 -9.18 11.89 -1.24
C GLY A 208 -9.12 12.33 0.21
N MET A 209 -8.26 11.72 1.04
CA MET A 209 -8.07 12.11 2.44
C MET A 209 -7.41 13.48 2.57
N MET A 210 -6.64 13.90 1.56
CA MET A 210 -5.95 15.17 1.49
C MET A 210 -6.84 16.31 0.96
N GLY A 211 -8.13 16.09 0.71
CA GLY A 211 -9.05 17.05 0.07
C GLY A 211 -9.05 18.44 0.71
N GLY A 212 -8.85 18.54 2.03
CA GLY A 212 -8.76 19.82 2.76
C GLY A 212 -7.48 20.63 2.50
N GLU A 213 -6.42 20.02 1.96
CA GLU A 213 -5.11 20.62 1.70
C GLU A 213 -4.89 20.96 0.22
N ILE A 214 -5.85 20.62 -0.65
CA ILE A 214 -5.79 20.83 -2.10
C ILE A 214 -6.50 22.12 -2.49
N ARG A 215 -5.89 22.93 -3.38
CA ARG A 215 -6.43 24.22 -3.83
C ARG A 215 -7.76 24.10 -4.56
N ASP A 216 -7.88 23.10 -5.45
CA ASP A 216 -9.10 22.79 -6.22
C ASP A 216 -9.34 21.28 -6.24
N PRO A 217 -9.88 20.71 -5.15
CA PRO A 217 -10.00 19.26 -5.01
C PRO A 217 -10.95 18.65 -6.05
N LYS A 218 -12.00 19.37 -6.46
CA LYS A 218 -13.01 18.85 -7.40
C LYS A 218 -12.45 18.57 -8.79
N HIS A 219 -11.46 19.34 -9.24
CA HIS A 219 -10.85 19.15 -10.56
C HIS A 219 -9.49 18.46 -10.48
N ALA A 220 -8.67 18.79 -9.46
CA ALA A 220 -7.32 18.23 -9.33
C ALA A 220 -7.33 16.74 -9.00
N LEU A 221 -8.16 16.29 -8.04
CA LEU A 221 -8.16 14.90 -7.59
C LEU A 221 -8.61 13.89 -8.66
N PRO A 222 -9.72 14.11 -9.42
CA PRO A 222 -10.08 13.17 -10.48
C PRO A 222 -9.01 13.07 -11.57
N ARG A 223 -8.41 14.24 -11.97
CA ARG A 223 -7.31 14.24 -12.96
C ARG A 223 -6.07 13.52 -12.45
N ALA A 224 -5.65 13.80 -11.21
CA ALA A 224 -4.53 13.11 -10.57
C ALA A 224 -4.78 11.60 -10.50
N GLY A 225 -6.00 11.19 -10.14
CA GLY A 225 -6.40 9.78 -10.10
C GLY A 225 -6.23 9.07 -11.44
N TRP A 226 -6.67 9.68 -12.55
CA TRP A 226 -6.50 9.09 -13.88
C TRP A 226 -5.02 9.01 -14.31
N ILE A 227 -4.24 10.07 -14.06
CA ILE A 227 -2.81 10.10 -14.39
C ILE A 227 -2.07 9.03 -13.57
N ALA A 228 -2.34 8.95 -12.27
CA ALA A 228 -1.74 7.96 -11.38
C ALA A 228 -2.12 6.53 -11.80
N SER A 229 -3.39 6.27 -12.12
CA SER A 229 -3.87 4.97 -12.58
C SER A 229 -3.16 4.48 -13.83
N ALA A 230 -3.02 5.34 -14.84
CA ALA A 230 -2.33 5.02 -16.08
C ALA A 230 -0.84 4.73 -15.82
N PHE A 231 -0.19 5.59 -15.02
CA PHE A 231 1.22 5.42 -14.66
C PHE A 231 1.47 4.11 -13.92
N ILE A 232 0.69 3.83 -12.88
CA ILE A 232 0.87 2.64 -12.04
C ILE A 232 0.70 1.36 -12.85
N THR A 233 -0.29 1.32 -13.74
CA THR A 233 -0.52 0.17 -14.62
C THR A 233 0.70 -0.08 -15.51
N VAL A 234 1.20 0.96 -16.19
CA VAL A 234 2.39 0.86 -17.04
C VAL A 234 3.62 0.48 -16.22
N TYR A 235 3.78 1.08 -15.05
CA TYR A 235 4.90 0.81 -14.14
C TYR A 235 4.96 -0.66 -13.73
N TYR A 236 3.86 -1.22 -13.22
CA TYR A 236 3.82 -2.62 -12.77
C TYR A 236 4.06 -3.61 -13.90
N ILE A 237 3.43 -3.39 -15.06
CA ILE A 237 3.62 -4.24 -16.24
C ILE A 237 5.08 -4.18 -16.72
N THR A 238 5.62 -2.98 -16.89
CA THR A 238 6.98 -2.78 -17.42
C THR A 238 8.04 -3.37 -16.49
N CYS A 239 7.95 -3.09 -15.20
CA CYS A 239 8.93 -3.61 -14.24
C CYS A 239 8.82 -5.13 -14.07
N THR A 240 7.62 -5.69 -14.03
CA THR A 240 7.42 -7.15 -13.98
C THR A 240 7.99 -7.83 -15.22
N ALA A 241 7.68 -7.32 -16.41
CA ALA A 241 8.22 -7.84 -17.66
C ALA A 241 9.75 -7.72 -17.71
N ALA A 242 10.33 -6.60 -17.28
CA ALA A 242 11.76 -6.40 -17.22
C ALA A 242 12.45 -7.42 -16.31
N MET A 243 11.93 -7.67 -15.12
CA MET A 243 12.46 -8.69 -14.20
C MET A 243 12.43 -10.09 -14.83
N LEU A 244 11.33 -10.46 -15.50
CA LEU A 244 11.17 -11.77 -16.17
C LEU A 244 12.07 -11.93 -17.40
N VAL A 245 12.40 -10.85 -18.10
CA VAL A 245 13.42 -10.88 -19.17
C VAL A 245 14.80 -11.19 -18.62
N ILE A 246 15.14 -10.64 -17.44
CA ILE A 246 16.47 -10.77 -16.84
C ILE A 246 16.65 -12.12 -16.15
N LEU A 247 15.63 -12.60 -15.42
CA LEU A 247 15.71 -13.77 -14.57
C LEU A 247 14.44 -14.63 -14.66
N ARG A 248 14.59 -15.95 -14.46
CA ARG A 248 13.44 -16.86 -14.44
C ARG A 248 12.65 -16.71 -13.13
N PRO A 249 11.32 -16.96 -13.13
CA PRO A 249 10.49 -16.84 -11.92
C PRO A 249 11.03 -17.58 -10.71
N GLN A 250 11.58 -18.79 -10.91
CA GLN A 250 12.14 -19.63 -9.84
C GLN A 250 13.38 -19.02 -9.16
N GLY A 251 14.07 -18.10 -9.83
CA GLY A 251 15.21 -17.36 -9.30
C GLY A 251 14.85 -16.01 -8.69
N ILE A 252 13.55 -15.66 -8.64
CA ILE A 252 13.05 -14.39 -8.11
C ILE A 252 12.28 -14.70 -6.83
N SER A 253 12.77 -14.26 -5.68
CA SER A 253 12.04 -14.39 -4.43
C SER A 253 11.11 -13.19 -4.19
N GLU A 254 10.06 -13.41 -3.39
CA GLU A 254 9.12 -12.33 -3.03
C GLU A 254 9.79 -11.22 -2.21
N LEU A 255 10.80 -11.56 -1.39
CA LEU A 255 11.47 -10.62 -0.49
C LEU A 255 12.71 -9.97 -1.13
N ASN A 256 13.51 -10.74 -1.86
CA ASN A 256 14.81 -10.27 -2.39
C ASN A 256 14.85 -10.13 -3.92
N GLY A 257 13.71 -10.26 -4.62
CA GLY A 257 13.65 -10.35 -6.08
C GLY A 257 14.32 -9.20 -6.82
N PHE A 258 14.28 -7.98 -6.30
CA PHE A 258 14.99 -6.85 -6.92
C PHE A 258 16.52 -7.01 -6.83
N ALA A 259 17.04 -7.49 -5.72
CA ALA A 259 18.48 -7.71 -5.54
C ALA A 259 18.95 -8.86 -6.45
N GLU A 260 18.23 -9.99 -6.46
CA GLU A 260 18.52 -11.15 -7.30
C GLU A 260 18.53 -10.81 -8.80
N VAL A 261 17.54 -10.02 -9.24
CA VAL A 261 17.47 -9.52 -10.63
C VAL A 261 18.61 -8.55 -10.94
N ALA A 262 18.94 -7.65 -10.01
CA ALA A 262 20.03 -6.70 -10.15
C ALA A 262 21.39 -7.42 -10.27
N ASP A 263 21.64 -8.41 -9.43
CA ASP A 263 22.87 -9.23 -9.47
C ASP A 263 22.98 -10.02 -10.77
N SER A 264 21.88 -10.64 -11.21
CA SER A 264 21.83 -11.35 -12.50
C SER A 264 22.10 -10.42 -13.68
N ALA A 265 21.54 -9.21 -13.67
CA ALA A 265 21.77 -8.20 -14.69
C ALA A 265 23.22 -7.70 -14.68
N GLY A 266 23.76 -7.44 -13.48
CA GLY A 266 25.15 -7.04 -13.29
C GLY A 266 26.13 -8.06 -13.83
N ALA A 267 25.92 -9.34 -13.54
CA ALA A 267 26.73 -10.44 -14.09
C ALA A 267 26.59 -10.56 -15.62
N ALA A 268 25.37 -10.46 -16.15
CA ALA A 268 25.11 -10.57 -17.59
C ALA A 268 25.73 -9.44 -18.42
N LEU A 269 25.83 -8.25 -17.85
CA LEU A 269 26.33 -7.04 -18.52
C LEU A 269 27.75 -6.67 -18.13
N HIS A 270 28.39 -7.44 -17.22
CA HIS A 270 29.69 -7.11 -16.61
C HIS A 270 29.70 -5.69 -15.98
N ALA A 271 28.61 -5.34 -15.29
CA ALA A 271 28.34 -4.00 -14.78
C ALA A 271 27.99 -4.04 -13.28
N ALA A 272 28.99 -4.10 -12.43
CA ALA A 272 28.83 -4.23 -10.97
C ALA A 272 28.06 -3.05 -10.31
N TRP A 273 27.95 -1.91 -11.00
CA TRP A 273 27.22 -0.75 -10.51
C TRP A 273 25.69 -0.93 -10.50
N ILE A 274 25.15 -1.93 -11.23
CA ILE A 274 23.69 -2.13 -11.39
C ILE A 274 23.04 -2.44 -10.04
N SER A 275 23.60 -3.39 -9.26
CA SER A 275 23.01 -3.80 -7.97
C SER A 275 22.94 -2.64 -6.98
N PRO A 276 23.99 -1.88 -6.68
CA PRO A 276 23.88 -0.76 -5.73
C PRO A 276 22.96 0.37 -6.22
N VAL A 277 22.89 0.63 -7.53
CA VAL A 277 22.01 1.68 -8.06
C VAL A 277 20.55 1.27 -7.96
N ILE A 278 20.19 0.03 -8.33
CA ILE A 278 18.82 -0.49 -8.18
C ILE A 278 18.43 -0.49 -6.70
N ALA A 279 19.33 -0.93 -5.81
CA ALA A 279 19.10 -0.90 -4.36
C ALA A 279 18.80 0.52 -3.85
N LEU A 280 19.61 1.49 -4.24
CA LEU A 280 19.40 2.89 -3.85
C LEU A 280 18.05 3.43 -4.33
N LEU A 281 17.66 3.12 -5.57
CA LEU A 281 16.38 3.54 -6.12
C LEU A 281 15.19 2.86 -5.42
N VAL A 282 15.30 1.57 -5.08
CA VAL A 282 14.28 0.84 -4.30
C VAL A 282 14.14 1.44 -2.91
N LEU A 283 15.23 1.73 -2.21
CA LEU A 283 15.20 2.35 -0.88
C LEU A 283 14.65 3.78 -0.92
N ALA A 284 15.04 4.57 -1.92
CA ALA A 284 14.52 5.92 -2.10
C ALA A 284 13.00 5.91 -2.42
N SER A 285 12.53 4.93 -3.21
CA SER A 285 11.09 4.71 -3.44
C SER A 285 10.36 4.36 -2.14
N ALA A 286 10.97 3.51 -1.29
CA ALA A 286 10.43 3.15 0.02
C ALA A 286 10.25 4.37 0.93
N ILE A 287 11.24 5.26 1.01
CA ILE A 287 11.17 6.49 1.81
C ILE A 287 9.96 7.32 1.42
N GLY A 288 9.71 7.49 0.11
CA GLY A 288 8.55 8.21 -0.38
C GLY A 288 7.23 7.51 -0.03
N GLN A 289 7.17 6.19 -0.16
CA GLN A 289 5.98 5.42 0.15
C GLN A 289 5.62 5.48 1.64
N PHE A 290 6.60 5.32 2.53
CA PHE A 290 6.38 5.47 3.97
C PHE A 290 6.01 6.91 4.35
N GLY A 291 6.60 7.91 3.68
CA GLY A 291 6.25 9.32 3.84
C GLY A 291 4.78 9.57 3.52
N GLY A 292 4.35 9.23 2.30
CA GLY A 292 2.98 9.44 1.83
C GLY A 292 1.94 8.66 2.63
N MET A 293 2.18 7.37 2.88
CA MET A 293 1.28 6.54 3.68
C MET A 293 1.17 7.03 5.13
N GLY A 294 2.28 7.39 5.78
CA GLY A 294 2.28 7.94 7.15
C GLY A 294 1.52 9.27 7.24
N THR A 295 1.69 10.11 6.22
CA THR A 295 0.95 11.37 6.08
C THR A 295 -0.56 11.11 5.98
N ALA A 296 -1.01 10.26 5.05
CA ALA A 296 -2.43 9.97 4.83
C ALA A 296 -3.08 9.30 6.05
N VAL A 297 -2.43 8.27 6.62
CA VAL A 297 -3.01 7.46 7.70
C VAL A 297 -3.20 8.22 8.99
N SER A 298 -2.37 9.23 9.27
CA SER A 298 -2.50 10.06 10.48
C SER A 298 -3.73 10.97 10.46
N ARG A 299 -4.26 11.30 9.29
CA ARG A 299 -5.43 12.18 9.14
C ARG A 299 -6.76 11.49 9.41
N LEU A 300 -6.83 10.17 9.25
CA LEU A 300 -8.04 9.41 9.52
C LEU A 300 -8.44 9.46 11.01
N PRO A 301 -7.60 9.03 11.98
CA PRO A 301 -7.97 9.11 13.40
C PRO A 301 -8.05 10.56 13.89
N PHE A 302 -7.35 11.51 13.26
CA PHE A 302 -7.50 12.93 13.55
C PHE A 302 -8.92 13.41 13.23
N ALA A 303 -9.45 13.12 12.04
CA ALA A 303 -10.82 13.48 11.65
C ALA A 303 -11.86 12.85 12.58
N ALA A 304 -11.70 11.55 12.92
CA ALA A 304 -12.57 10.88 13.89
C ALA A 304 -12.47 11.47 15.31
N GLY A 305 -11.29 11.98 15.69
CA GLY A 305 -11.07 12.69 16.96
C GLY A 305 -11.77 14.05 17.00
N VAL A 306 -11.73 14.81 15.93
CA VAL A 306 -12.45 16.09 15.77
C VAL A 306 -13.96 15.86 15.88
N ASP A 307 -14.49 14.79 15.27
CA ASP A 307 -15.91 14.41 15.35
C ASP A 307 -16.32 13.80 16.71
N GLY A 308 -15.39 13.69 17.67
CA GLY A 308 -15.68 13.14 19.00
C GLY A 308 -15.79 11.62 19.07
N LEU A 309 -15.51 10.88 17.98
CA LEU A 309 -15.54 9.41 17.93
C LEU A 309 -14.28 8.75 18.50
N LEU A 310 -13.24 9.52 18.76
CA LEU A 310 -12.04 9.12 19.47
C LEU A 310 -11.74 10.09 20.61
N PRO A 311 -10.90 9.69 21.60
CA PRO A 311 -10.50 10.59 22.68
C PRO A 311 -9.96 11.93 22.16
N LYS A 312 -10.24 13.03 22.86
CA LYS A 312 -9.82 14.40 22.46
C LYS A 312 -8.32 14.56 22.18
N ALA A 313 -7.49 13.64 22.67
CA ALA A 313 -6.06 13.62 22.38
C ALA A 313 -5.76 13.42 20.88
N PHE A 314 -6.60 12.68 20.16
CA PHE A 314 -6.44 12.44 18.72
C PHE A 314 -6.70 13.70 17.87
N ALA A 315 -7.49 14.65 18.39
CA ALA A 315 -7.71 15.94 17.74
C ALA A 315 -6.60 16.98 18.00
N ARG A 316 -5.54 16.61 18.75
CA ARG A 316 -4.43 17.52 19.06
C ARG A 316 -3.45 17.61 17.92
N VAL A 317 -3.07 18.84 17.59
CA VAL A 317 -2.03 19.17 16.61
C VAL A 317 -0.79 19.65 17.36
N HIS A 318 0.39 19.22 16.95
CA HIS A 318 1.65 19.67 17.56
C HIS A 318 1.80 21.20 17.35
N PRO A 319 2.13 21.96 18.41
CA PRO A 319 2.16 23.43 18.33
C PRO A 319 3.14 23.95 17.28
N ASP A 320 4.32 23.36 17.18
CA ASP A 320 5.39 23.82 16.28
C ASP A 320 5.30 23.22 14.89
N TRP A 321 4.97 21.93 14.78
CA TRP A 321 4.99 21.19 13.52
C TRP A 321 3.66 21.16 12.78
N GLY A 322 2.55 21.46 13.45
CA GLY A 322 1.22 21.44 12.84
C GLY A 322 0.72 20.03 12.44
N THR A 323 1.30 18.99 13.01
CA THR A 323 0.99 17.58 12.68
C THR A 323 0.21 16.88 13.79
N PRO A 324 -0.63 15.87 13.47
CA PRO A 324 -1.39 15.10 14.47
C PRO A 324 -0.50 14.06 15.17
N HIS A 325 0.45 14.53 15.99
CA HIS A 325 1.49 13.72 16.61
C HIS A 325 0.98 12.53 17.44
N VAL A 326 -0.15 12.68 18.15
CA VAL A 326 -0.77 11.57 18.90
C VAL A 326 -1.20 10.43 17.97
N CYS A 327 -1.80 10.78 16.82
CA CYS A 327 -2.21 9.80 15.83
C CYS A 327 -1.00 9.02 15.28
N ILE A 328 0.11 9.73 15.02
CA ILE A 328 1.34 9.12 14.51
C ILE A 328 1.97 8.18 15.54
N ILE A 329 2.05 8.60 16.82
CA ILE A 329 2.62 7.76 17.90
C ILE A 329 1.79 6.50 18.11
N VAL A 330 0.46 6.63 18.19
CA VAL A 330 -0.43 5.47 18.36
C VAL A 330 -0.31 4.51 17.17
N PHE A 331 -0.24 5.05 15.95
CA PHE A 331 -0.04 4.24 14.76
C PHE A 331 1.28 3.46 14.79
N GLY A 332 2.39 4.11 15.13
CA GLY A 332 3.71 3.47 15.26
C GLY A 332 3.72 2.39 16.33
N THR A 333 3.08 2.64 17.47
CA THR A 333 2.98 1.65 18.55
C THR A 333 2.19 0.42 18.10
N VAL A 334 1.03 0.61 17.45
CA VAL A 334 0.22 -0.51 16.94
C VAL A 334 0.97 -1.28 15.85
N SER A 335 1.60 -0.59 14.89
CA SER A 335 2.39 -1.25 13.84
C SER A 335 3.56 -2.04 14.42
N SER A 336 4.25 -1.52 15.42
CA SER A 336 5.34 -2.23 16.12
C SER A 336 4.83 -3.47 16.84
N PHE A 337 3.70 -3.36 17.55
CA PHE A 337 3.07 -4.52 18.20
C PHE A 337 2.67 -5.60 17.18
N LEU A 338 2.07 -5.22 16.05
CA LEU A 338 1.67 -6.14 14.99
C LEU A 338 2.89 -6.83 14.36
N LEU A 339 4.00 -6.11 14.15
CA LEU A 339 5.24 -6.70 13.69
C LEU A 339 5.72 -7.80 14.65
N LEU A 340 5.78 -7.50 15.95
CA LEU A 340 6.25 -8.45 16.96
C LEU A 340 5.29 -9.64 17.11
N ALA A 341 3.99 -9.38 17.15
CA ALA A 341 2.98 -10.43 17.31
C ALA A 341 3.00 -11.46 16.17
N THR A 342 3.22 -11.00 14.93
CA THR A 342 3.28 -11.91 13.79
C THR A 342 4.56 -12.74 13.71
N GLN A 343 5.62 -12.35 14.46
CA GLN A 343 6.86 -13.13 14.52
C GLN A 343 6.77 -14.40 15.39
N LEU A 344 5.71 -14.52 16.19
CA LEU A 344 5.55 -15.65 17.10
C LEU A 344 5.31 -16.97 16.34
N GLY A 345 6.20 -17.93 16.54
CA GLY A 345 6.05 -19.30 16.09
C GLY A 345 6.26 -19.59 14.60
N ASP A 346 6.73 -18.61 13.80
CA ASP A 346 6.82 -18.75 12.34
C ASP A 346 8.18 -18.38 11.74
N THR A 347 8.36 -18.79 10.47
CA THR A 347 9.42 -18.25 9.62
C THR A 347 9.11 -16.78 9.27
N MET A 348 10.14 -16.01 8.89
CA MET A 348 9.96 -14.62 8.44
C MET A 348 8.98 -14.50 7.26
N ARG A 349 9.02 -15.47 6.33
CA ARG A 349 8.12 -15.52 5.19
C ARG A 349 6.67 -15.75 5.61
N ALA A 350 6.40 -16.68 6.53
CA ALA A 350 5.05 -16.94 7.03
C ALA A 350 4.48 -15.74 7.81
N ALA A 351 5.34 -15.05 8.59
CA ALA A 351 4.98 -13.80 9.26
C ALA A 351 4.61 -12.70 8.26
N TYR A 352 5.40 -12.54 7.20
CA TYR A 352 5.12 -11.61 6.11
C TYR A 352 3.78 -11.92 5.41
N GLN A 353 3.53 -13.17 5.05
CA GLN A 353 2.28 -13.59 4.40
C GLN A 353 1.05 -13.33 5.29
N ALA A 354 1.13 -13.62 6.58
CA ALA A 354 0.05 -13.31 7.53
C ALA A 354 -0.25 -11.80 7.60
N LEU A 355 0.79 -10.97 7.63
CA LEU A 355 0.63 -9.51 7.58
C LEU A 355 -0.05 -9.06 6.29
N VAL A 356 0.33 -9.61 5.13
CA VAL A 356 -0.26 -9.29 3.83
C VAL A 356 -1.73 -9.69 3.79
N SER A 357 -2.10 -10.89 4.27
CA SER A 357 -3.49 -11.35 4.29
C SER A 357 -4.37 -10.49 5.21
N LEU A 358 -3.91 -10.18 6.43
CA LEU A 358 -4.62 -9.31 7.36
C LEU A 358 -4.78 -7.89 6.81
N MET A 359 -3.76 -7.38 6.13
CA MET A 359 -3.80 -6.10 5.44
C MET A 359 -4.86 -6.08 4.34
N VAL A 360 -4.94 -7.13 3.50
CA VAL A 360 -5.96 -7.23 2.45
C VAL A 360 -7.35 -7.30 3.04
N LEU A 361 -7.59 -8.16 4.04
CA LEU A 361 -8.90 -8.30 4.66
C LEU A 361 -9.39 -7.00 5.31
N THR A 362 -8.55 -6.40 6.14
CA THR A 362 -8.93 -5.19 6.88
C THR A 362 -8.94 -3.95 5.99
N GLY A 363 -7.95 -3.81 5.11
CA GLY A 363 -7.83 -2.66 4.21
C GLY A 363 -8.85 -2.64 3.08
N PHE A 364 -9.29 -3.82 2.58
CA PHE A 364 -10.28 -3.90 1.50
C PHE A 364 -11.72 -3.85 1.96
N PHE A 365 -12.02 -4.21 3.21
CA PHE A 365 -13.39 -4.12 3.71
C PHE A 365 -14.02 -2.74 3.48
N PRO A 366 -13.34 -1.61 3.75
CA PRO A 366 -13.88 -0.27 3.49
C PRO A 366 -14.15 0.04 2.01
N PHE A 367 -13.50 -0.64 1.07
CA PHE A 367 -13.77 -0.45 -0.35
C PHE A 367 -15.20 -0.88 -0.73
N LEU A 368 -15.79 -1.82 0.01
CA LEU A 368 -17.20 -2.17 -0.17
C LEU A 368 -18.10 -0.96 0.10
N TYR A 369 -17.76 -0.11 1.06
CA TYR A 369 -18.46 1.15 1.30
C TYR A 369 -18.19 2.18 0.19
N ILE A 370 -16.96 2.29 -0.32
CA ILE A 370 -16.62 3.18 -1.46
C ILE A 370 -17.48 2.79 -2.67
N PHE A 371 -17.52 1.51 -3.02
CA PHE A 371 -18.31 1.03 -4.16
C PHE A 371 -19.81 1.09 -3.90
N GLY A 372 -20.24 0.86 -2.67
CA GLY A 372 -21.64 1.08 -2.24
C GLY A 372 -22.06 2.56 -2.37
N SER A 373 -21.19 3.50 -2.01
CA SER A 373 -21.41 4.93 -2.21
C SER A 373 -21.42 5.31 -3.70
N ALA A 374 -20.54 4.69 -4.49
CA ALA A 374 -20.53 4.87 -5.96
C ALA A 374 -21.84 4.35 -6.61
N TRP A 375 -22.39 3.25 -6.11
CA TRP A 375 -23.71 2.76 -6.52
C TRP A 375 -24.79 3.81 -6.26
N LYS A 376 -24.84 4.38 -5.06
CA LYS A 376 -25.78 5.46 -4.69
C LYS A 376 -25.56 6.73 -5.54
N ALA A 377 -24.32 6.97 -6.00
CA ALA A 377 -23.98 8.05 -6.92
C ALA A 377 -24.28 7.73 -8.41
N GLY A 378 -24.97 6.61 -8.72
CA GLY A 378 -25.36 6.22 -10.06
C GLY A 378 -24.26 5.54 -10.89
N LYS A 379 -23.09 5.26 -10.31
CA LYS A 379 -21.93 4.62 -10.97
C LYS A 379 -22.01 3.08 -10.85
N ARG A 380 -23.13 2.50 -11.29
CA ARG A 380 -23.48 1.10 -11.04
C ARG A 380 -22.46 0.09 -11.57
N LEU A 381 -22.00 0.24 -12.82
CA LEU A 381 -21.01 -0.68 -13.42
C LEU A 381 -19.68 -0.65 -12.65
N SER A 382 -19.21 0.53 -12.31
CA SER A 382 -18.02 0.73 -11.49
C SER A 382 -18.19 0.08 -10.10
N ALA A 383 -19.36 0.23 -9.48
CA ALA A 383 -19.65 -0.34 -8.18
C ALA A 383 -19.66 -1.89 -8.22
N ILE A 384 -20.29 -2.51 -9.21
CA ILE A 384 -20.35 -3.97 -9.35
C ILE A 384 -18.95 -4.54 -9.60
N SER A 385 -18.22 -3.99 -10.57
CA SER A 385 -16.89 -4.47 -10.92
C SER A 385 -15.92 -4.34 -9.75
N GLY A 386 -15.84 -3.15 -9.16
CA GLY A 386 -14.92 -2.88 -8.06
C GLY A 386 -15.26 -3.66 -6.79
N ALA A 387 -16.55 -3.75 -6.42
CA ALA A 387 -16.97 -4.56 -5.27
C ALA A 387 -16.72 -6.06 -5.52
N GLY A 388 -16.98 -6.56 -6.72
CA GLY A 388 -16.73 -7.95 -7.10
C GLY A 388 -15.24 -8.31 -6.96
N VAL A 389 -14.34 -7.47 -7.49
CA VAL A 389 -12.89 -7.65 -7.33
C VAL A 389 -12.47 -7.56 -5.86
N THR A 390 -13.04 -6.62 -5.10
CA THR A 390 -12.76 -6.47 -3.67
C THR A 390 -13.13 -7.73 -2.89
N VAL A 391 -14.35 -8.25 -3.08
CA VAL A 391 -14.81 -9.49 -2.42
C VAL A 391 -13.94 -10.67 -2.83
N LEU A 392 -13.66 -10.83 -4.11
CA LEU A 392 -12.81 -11.91 -4.62
C LEU A 392 -11.41 -11.84 -3.98
N ALA A 393 -10.80 -10.66 -3.92
CA ALA A 393 -9.50 -10.48 -3.30
C ALA A 393 -9.51 -10.80 -1.80
N MET A 394 -10.55 -10.41 -1.08
CA MET A 394 -10.71 -10.75 0.35
C MET A 394 -10.85 -12.27 0.55
N VAL A 395 -11.65 -12.94 -0.27
CA VAL A 395 -11.80 -14.42 -0.22
C VAL A 395 -10.48 -15.12 -0.54
N CYS A 396 -9.77 -14.69 -1.60
CA CYS A 396 -8.49 -15.26 -1.97
C CYS A 396 -7.42 -15.06 -0.89
N SER A 397 -7.44 -13.95 -0.17
CA SER A 397 -6.43 -13.64 0.86
C SER A 397 -6.52 -14.56 2.10
N VAL A 398 -7.64 -15.23 2.32
CA VAL A 398 -7.79 -16.20 3.42
C VAL A 398 -7.27 -17.58 3.05
N ILE A 399 -7.17 -17.89 1.75
CA ILE A 399 -6.74 -19.21 1.29
C ILE A 399 -5.22 -19.34 1.47
N PRO A 400 -4.74 -20.35 2.25
CA PRO A 400 -3.33 -20.56 2.45
C PRO A 400 -2.63 -20.94 1.14
N THR A 401 -1.43 -20.42 0.91
CA THR A 401 -0.60 -20.81 -0.23
C THR A 401 -0.01 -22.20 -0.02
N ARG A 402 0.40 -22.90 -1.08
CA ARG A 402 1.06 -24.23 -1.01
C ARG A 402 2.34 -24.21 -0.17
N GLU A 403 2.94 -23.07 0.03
CA GLU A 403 4.16 -22.87 0.80
C GLU A 403 3.89 -22.63 2.29
N THR A 404 2.63 -22.57 2.73
CA THR A 404 2.27 -22.40 4.13
C THR A 404 2.55 -23.70 4.89
N SER A 405 3.58 -23.69 5.74
CA SER A 405 4.04 -24.86 6.48
C SER A 405 3.04 -25.32 7.54
N ASN A 406 2.29 -24.40 8.15
CA ASN A 406 1.27 -24.70 9.17
C ASN A 406 -0.02 -23.91 8.87
N VAL A 407 -0.94 -24.59 8.19
CA VAL A 407 -2.23 -24.01 7.77
C VAL A 407 -3.07 -23.56 8.97
N TRP A 408 -3.13 -24.35 10.05
CA TRP A 408 -3.91 -24.02 11.25
C TRP A 408 -3.41 -22.76 11.95
N LEU A 409 -2.08 -22.62 12.02
CA LEU A 409 -1.47 -21.43 12.63
C LEU A 409 -1.72 -20.19 11.77
N PHE A 410 -1.63 -20.31 10.45
CA PHE A 410 -1.93 -19.25 9.49
C PHE A 410 -3.40 -18.82 9.61
N GLU A 411 -4.34 -19.76 9.47
CA GLU A 411 -5.79 -19.45 9.58
C GLU A 411 -6.16 -18.90 10.96
N GLY A 412 -5.55 -19.44 12.02
CA GLY A 412 -5.71 -18.93 13.39
C GLY A 412 -5.27 -17.48 13.53
N LYS A 413 -4.14 -17.08 12.96
CA LYS A 413 -3.68 -15.69 12.94
C LYS A 413 -4.62 -14.78 12.16
N ILE A 414 -5.08 -15.22 10.99
CA ILE A 414 -6.03 -14.47 10.15
C ILE A 414 -7.37 -14.27 10.90
N ALA A 415 -7.93 -15.36 11.45
CA ALA A 415 -9.19 -15.30 12.19
C ALA A 415 -9.10 -14.40 13.43
N LEU A 416 -8.09 -14.61 14.29
CA LEU A 416 -7.89 -13.80 15.49
C LEU A 416 -7.59 -12.34 15.17
N GLY A 417 -6.76 -12.08 14.15
CA GLY A 417 -6.45 -10.73 13.71
C GLY A 417 -7.68 -9.99 13.18
N THR A 418 -8.50 -10.65 12.35
CA THR A 418 -9.72 -10.05 11.80
C THR A 418 -10.79 -9.83 12.88
N ILE A 419 -11.05 -10.84 13.73
CA ILE A 419 -11.98 -10.71 14.86
C ILE A 419 -11.52 -9.63 15.83
N GLY A 420 -10.23 -9.61 16.17
CA GLY A 420 -9.63 -8.58 17.03
C GLY A 420 -9.77 -7.17 16.44
N ALA A 421 -9.58 -7.02 15.12
CA ALA A 421 -9.76 -5.77 14.42
C ALA A 421 -11.21 -5.24 14.52
N VAL A 422 -12.19 -6.09 14.26
CA VAL A 422 -13.61 -5.71 14.34
C VAL A 422 -14.04 -5.47 15.80
N ALA A 423 -13.65 -6.36 16.71
CA ALA A 423 -14.01 -6.25 18.14
C ALA A 423 -13.41 -4.99 18.78
N SER A 424 -12.16 -4.67 18.50
CA SER A 424 -11.51 -3.44 19.00
C SER A 424 -12.21 -2.17 18.48
N GLY A 425 -12.61 -2.14 17.22
CA GLY A 425 -13.40 -1.05 16.65
C GLY A 425 -14.75 -0.90 17.32
N TRP A 426 -15.46 -2.01 17.54
CA TRP A 426 -16.75 -1.99 18.22
C TRP A 426 -16.65 -1.51 19.68
N LEU A 427 -15.64 -1.99 20.42
CA LEU A 427 -15.41 -1.56 21.82
C LEU A 427 -15.08 -0.07 21.90
N LEU A 428 -14.25 0.45 21.01
CA LEU A 428 -13.92 1.88 20.98
C LEU A 428 -15.15 2.71 20.66
N TYR A 429 -15.93 2.34 19.65
CA TYR A 429 -17.15 3.04 19.26
C TYR A 429 -18.18 3.09 20.40
N ARG A 430 -18.42 1.95 21.09
CA ARG A 430 -19.35 1.90 22.23
C ARG A 430 -18.91 2.80 23.38
N ARG A 431 -17.62 2.79 23.73
CA ARG A 431 -17.10 3.64 24.82
C ARG A 431 -17.28 5.12 24.56
N THR A 432 -17.26 5.53 23.33
CA THR A 432 -17.43 6.95 22.95
C THR A 432 -18.88 7.35 22.98
N ASN A 433 -19.80 6.54 22.44
CA ASN A 433 -21.25 6.82 22.47
C ASN A 433 -21.87 6.75 23.89
N LEU A 434 -21.20 6.13 24.85
CA LEU A 434 -21.65 6.12 26.25
C LEU A 434 -21.21 7.39 27.01
N ARG A 435 -20.41 8.26 26.42
CA ARG A 435 -19.88 9.50 27.01
C ARG A 435 -20.50 10.77 26.43
N THR A 436 -21.27 10.64 25.35
CA THR A 436 -22.15 11.67 24.78
C THR A 436 -23.58 11.47 25.24
#